data_18975e807331921119424a5030b468ee
#
_entry.id   18975e807331921119424a5030b468ee
#
_cell.length_a   1.000
_cell.length_b   1.000
_cell.length_c   1.000
_cell.angle_alpha   90.00
_cell.angle_beta   90.00
_cell.angle_gamma   90.00
#
_symmetry.space_group_name_H-M   'P 1'
#
loop_
_entity.id
_entity.type
_entity.pdbx_description
1 polymer ?
#
loop_
_entity_poly.entity_id
_entity_poly.type
_entity_poly.pdbx_seq_one_letter_code
_entity_poly.pdbx_strand_id
1 'polypeptide(L)'
;MSSRKQRGYDSQRIVANYLKDHGWPYAEPVGAGRSGSDVTGIVGVDVEVKARRNLDLTGTLRQQAARAADGVLPLAVIRPDGYGPSKIGEWPCVVPLSVMVELLRDAGYQY
;
A
#
# COMPACT_ATOMS: atom_id res chain seq x y z
N MET A 1 9.56 -6.90 -22.94
CA MET A 1 10.24 -6.43 -21.72
C MET A 1 9.40 -5.39 -21.02
N SER A 2 9.02 -5.62 -19.78
CA SER A 2 8.21 -4.64 -19.05
C SER A 2 9.05 -3.46 -18.62
N SER A 3 8.55 -2.24 -18.83
CA SER A 3 9.16 -1.03 -18.32
C SER A 3 8.98 -0.92 -16.81
N ARG A 4 9.70 0.02 -16.17
CA ARG A 4 9.48 0.33 -14.75
C ARG A 4 8.05 0.76 -14.47
N LYS A 5 7.45 1.54 -15.38
CA LYS A 5 6.05 1.97 -15.27
C LYS A 5 5.10 0.77 -15.28
N GLN A 6 5.33 -0.18 -16.18
CA GLN A 6 4.50 -1.36 -16.28
C GLN A 6 4.60 -2.22 -15.03
N ARG A 7 5.81 -2.42 -14.50
CA ARG A 7 6.02 -3.17 -13.26
C ARG A 7 5.33 -2.49 -12.09
N GLY A 8 5.42 -1.15 -12.02
CA GLY A 8 4.72 -0.39 -10.99
C GLY A 8 3.21 -0.57 -11.06
N TYR A 9 2.65 -0.45 -12.27
CA TYR A 9 1.21 -0.64 -12.49
C TYR A 9 0.79 -2.08 -12.17
N ASP A 10 1.54 -3.06 -12.64
CA ASP A 10 1.24 -4.47 -12.35
C ASP A 10 1.22 -4.73 -10.85
N SER A 11 2.14 -4.15 -10.11
CA SER A 11 2.20 -4.29 -8.65
C SER A 11 0.98 -3.66 -7.98
N GLN A 12 0.56 -2.47 -8.42
CA GLN A 12 -0.67 -1.82 -7.94
C GLN A 12 -1.90 -2.67 -8.23
N ARG A 13 -1.97 -3.23 -9.43
CA ARG A 13 -3.09 -4.09 -9.85
C ARG A 13 -3.18 -5.34 -8.99
N ILE A 14 -2.04 -5.97 -8.70
CA ILE A 14 -2.00 -7.16 -7.85
C ILE A 14 -2.52 -6.83 -6.46
N VAL A 15 -2.08 -5.71 -5.87
CA VAL A 15 -2.56 -5.26 -4.55
C VAL A 15 -4.06 -4.96 -4.59
N ALA A 16 -4.52 -4.23 -5.61
CA ALA A 16 -5.94 -3.88 -5.73
C ALA A 16 -6.82 -5.14 -5.84
N ASN A 17 -6.40 -6.12 -6.64
CA ASN A 17 -7.14 -7.37 -6.79
C ASN A 17 -7.21 -8.17 -5.49
N TYR A 18 -6.11 -8.21 -4.75
CA TYR A 18 -6.08 -8.85 -3.44
C TYR A 18 -7.06 -8.19 -2.46
N LEU A 19 -7.07 -6.87 -2.44
CA LEU A 19 -7.99 -6.12 -1.58
C LEU A 19 -9.45 -6.33 -2.00
N LYS A 20 -9.75 -6.40 -3.31
CA LYS A 20 -11.09 -6.72 -3.78
C LYS A 20 -11.59 -8.04 -3.22
N ASP A 21 -10.72 -9.05 -3.22
CA ASP A 21 -11.07 -10.40 -2.76
C ASP A 21 -11.20 -10.50 -1.25
N HIS A 22 -10.77 -9.47 -0.51
CA HIS A 22 -10.71 -9.48 0.95
C HIS A 22 -11.55 -8.40 1.62
N GLY A 23 -12.56 -7.87 0.93
CA GLY A 23 -13.55 -6.99 1.56
C GLY A 23 -13.57 -5.55 1.05
N TRP A 24 -12.74 -5.21 0.05
CA TRP A 24 -12.74 -3.88 -0.57
C TRP A 24 -13.08 -3.98 -2.05
N PRO A 25 -14.36 -4.20 -2.39
CA PRO A 25 -14.77 -4.52 -3.76
C PRO A 25 -14.50 -3.41 -4.78
N TYR A 26 -14.28 -2.18 -4.32
CA TYR A 26 -14.05 -1.04 -5.19
C TYR A 26 -12.57 -0.66 -5.31
N ALA A 27 -11.65 -1.50 -4.79
CA ALA A 27 -10.23 -1.24 -4.90
C ALA A 27 -9.79 -1.29 -6.37
N GLU A 28 -9.13 -0.23 -6.83
CA GLU A 28 -8.66 -0.10 -8.21
C GLU A 28 -7.25 0.51 -8.25
N PRO A 29 -6.39 0.04 -9.16
CA PRO A 29 -5.09 0.69 -9.34
C PRO A 29 -5.28 2.04 -10.03
N VAL A 30 -4.48 3.02 -9.63
CA VAL A 30 -4.59 4.38 -10.20
C VAL A 30 -3.83 4.52 -11.51
N GLY A 31 -2.72 3.83 -11.63
CA GLY A 31 -1.86 3.94 -12.80
C GLY A 31 -0.80 5.03 -12.68
N ALA A 32 0.06 5.09 -13.69
CA ALA A 32 1.20 5.99 -13.70
C ALA A 32 0.78 7.45 -13.91
N GLY A 33 1.57 8.36 -13.35
CA GLY A 33 1.44 9.80 -13.59
C GLY A 33 0.37 10.50 -12.76
N ARG A 34 -0.29 9.81 -11.86
CA ARG A 34 -1.25 10.42 -10.94
C ARG A 34 -0.63 10.63 -9.58
N SER A 35 -0.99 11.74 -8.94
CA SER A 35 -0.63 12.02 -7.54
C SER A 35 -1.63 11.34 -6.60
N GLY A 36 -1.23 11.15 -5.35
CA GLY A 36 -2.06 10.55 -4.33
C GLY A 36 -1.83 9.05 -4.20
N SER A 37 -2.82 8.33 -3.68
CA SER A 37 -2.73 6.88 -3.45
C SER A 37 -2.55 6.10 -4.74
N ASP A 38 -1.79 5.01 -4.68
CA ASP A 38 -1.60 4.09 -5.82
C ASP A 38 -2.81 3.17 -6.02
N VAL A 39 -3.61 2.96 -4.99
CA VAL A 39 -4.84 2.18 -5.04
C VAL A 39 -5.96 3.02 -4.43
N THR A 40 -7.04 3.18 -5.17
CA THR A 40 -8.24 3.89 -4.71
C THR A 40 -9.34 2.90 -4.32
N GLY A 41 -10.47 3.42 -3.80
CA GLY A 41 -11.60 2.57 -3.42
C GLY A 41 -11.51 2.00 -2.02
N ILE A 42 -10.54 2.46 -1.23
CA ILE A 42 -10.39 2.11 0.18
C ILE A 42 -10.54 3.39 0.98
N VAL A 43 -11.73 3.61 1.51
CA VAL A 43 -12.04 4.85 2.24
C VAL A 43 -11.17 4.98 3.47
N GLY A 44 -10.52 6.13 3.63
CA GLY A 44 -9.70 6.43 4.80
C GLY A 44 -8.31 5.80 4.80
N VAL A 45 -7.89 5.18 3.69
CA VAL A 45 -6.56 4.57 3.61
C VAL A 45 -5.82 5.11 2.38
N ASP A 46 -4.60 5.57 2.59
CA ASP A 46 -3.68 5.99 1.54
C ASP A 46 -2.72 4.84 1.27
N VAL A 47 -2.83 4.20 0.11
CA VAL A 47 -2.03 3.03 -0.23
C VAL A 47 -0.94 3.42 -1.23
N GLU A 48 0.32 3.23 -0.81
CA GLU A 48 1.48 3.30 -1.69
C GLU A 48 1.97 1.89 -1.98
N VAL A 49 2.35 1.62 -3.23
CA VAL A 49 2.91 0.33 -3.62
C VAL A 49 4.29 0.57 -4.20
N LYS A 50 5.29 -0.07 -3.61
CA LYS A 50 6.69 0.06 -4.01
C LYS A 50 7.26 -1.27 -4.46
N ALA A 51 7.88 -1.28 -5.64
CA ALA A 51 8.50 -2.45 -6.23
C ALA A 51 9.93 -2.14 -6.65
N ARG A 52 10.73 -1.59 -5.73
CA ARG A 52 12.10 -1.15 -5.98
C ARG A 52 13.07 -1.83 -5.03
N ARG A 53 14.31 -2.00 -5.47
CA ARG A 53 15.38 -2.50 -4.60
C ARG A 53 15.80 -1.49 -3.55
N ASN A 54 15.95 -0.23 -3.96
CA ASN A 54 16.39 0.84 -3.06
C ASN A 54 15.17 1.60 -2.60
N LEU A 55 14.67 1.24 -1.43
CA LEU A 55 13.47 1.83 -0.85
C LEU A 55 13.83 2.88 0.18
N ASP A 56 13.22 4.04 0.05
CA ASP A 56 13.21 5.04 1.09
C ASP A 56 11.86 4.97 1.81
N LEU A 57 11.74 4.06 2.76
CA LEU A 57 10.49 3.86 3.50
C LEU A 57 10.13 5.09 4.32
N THR A 58 11.10 5.71 4.98
CA THR A 58 10.87 6.92 5.76
C THR A 58 10.39 8.06 4.88
N GLY A 59 11.00 8.24 3.71
CA GLY A 59 10.57 9.24 2.74
C GLY A 59 9.16 8.98 2.21
N THR A 60 8.84 7.72 1.94
CA THR A 60 7.51 7.31 1.50
C THR A 60 6.45 7.67 2.55
N LEU A 61 6.68 7.29 3.80
CA LEU A 61 5.75 7.59 4.89
C LEU A 61 5.62 9.10 5.12
N ARG A 62 6.72 9.84 4.95
CA ARG A 62 6.72 11.30 5.06
C ARG A 62 5.89 11.95 3.96
N GLN A 63 5.99 11.46 2.72
CA GLN A 63 5.16 11.94 1.60
C GLN A 63 3.68 11.65 1.86
N GLN A 64 3.35 10.47 2.37
CA GLN A 64 1.99 10.12 2.72
C GLN A 64 1.43 11.04 3.80
N ALA A 65 2.23 11.33 4.83
CA ALA A 65 1.83 12.23 5.90
C ALA A 65 1.58 13.66 5.40
N ALA A 66 2.41 14.13 4.47
CA ALA A 66 2.30 15.50 3.94
C ALA A 66 1.03 15.71 3.12
N ARG A 67 0.51 14.67 2.46
CA ARG A 67 -0.69 14.77 1.62
C ARG A 67 -1.96 14.27 2.30
N ALA A 68 -1.84 13.62 3.45
CA ALA A 68 -2.97 12.98 4.11
C ALA A 68 -3.89 14.01 4.75
N ALA A 69 -5.20 13.82 4.61
CA ALA A 69 -6.19 14.48 5.44
C ALA A 69 -6.21 13.83 6.82
N ASP A 70 -6.80 14.49 7.81
CA ASP A 70 -6.93 13.95 9.15
C ASP A 70 -7.69 12.62 9.14
N GLY A 71 -7.15 11.65 9.87
CA GLY A 71 -7.76 10.33 10.00
C GLY A 71 -7.46 9.37 8.86
N VAL A 72 -6.69 9.77 7.86
CA VAL A 72 -6.29 8.88 6.76
C VAL A 72 -5.10 8.04 7.21
N LEU A 73 -5.23 6.72 7.05
CA LEU A 73 -4.20 5.75 7.43
C LEU A 73 -3.19 5.59 6.30
N PRO A 74 -1.90 5.89 6.53
CA PRO A 74 -0.86 5.63 5.54
C PRO A 74 -0.45 4.17 5.56
N LEU A 75 -0.38 3.54 4.39
CA LEU A 75 0.00 2.14 4.24
C LEU A 75 0.93 2.01 3.04
N ALA A 76 2.14 1.53 3.27
CA ALA A 76 3.07 1.25 2.18
C ALA A 76 3.20 -0.26 1.99
N VAL A 77 2.84 -0.76 0.81
CA VAL A 77 2.96 -2.16 0.44
C VAL A 77 4.22 -2.33 -0.38
N ILE A 78 5.07 -3.27 0.01
CA ILE A 78 6.36 -3.50 -0.62
C ILE A 78 6.32 -4.82 -1.38
N ARG A 79 6.64 -4.77 -2.68
CA ARG A 79 6.81 -6.00 -3.46
C ARG A 79 8.29 -6.39 -3.43
N PRO A 80 8.65 -7.48 -2.72
CA PRO A 80 10.04 -7.94 -2.74
C PRO A 80 10.44 -8.51 -4.10
N ASP A 81 11.73 -8.50 -4.40
CA ASP A 81 12.25 -9.15 -5.60
C ASP A 81 11.89 -10.64 -5.57
N GLY A 82 11.43 -11.14 -6.73
CA GLY A 82 11.05 -12.53 -6.86
C GLY A 82 9.68 -12.89 -6.29
N TYR A 83 8.96 -11.94 -5.71
CA TYR A 83 7.61 -12.17 -5.17
C TYR A 83 6.57 -11.74 -6.20
N GLY A 84 5.96 -12.74 -6.84
CA GLY A 84 4.89 -12.51 -7.80
C GLY A 84 3.51 -12.50 -7.14
N PRO A 85 2.44 -12.54 -7.98
CA PRO A 85 1.06 -12.49 -7.48
C PRO A 85 0.69 -13.63 -6.54
N SER A 86 1.28 -14.81 -6.70
CA SER A 86 0.99 -15.96 -5.84
C SER A 86 1.42 -15.75 -4.39
N LYS A 87 2.31 -14.78 -4.15
CA LYS A 87 2.84 -14.47 -2.82
C LYS A 87 2.33 -13.14 -2.28
N ILE A 88 1.28 -12.57 -2.87
CA ILE A 88 0.76 -11.26 -2.47
C ILE A 88 0.48 -11.18 -0.97
N GLY A 89 -0.04 -12.21 -0.36
CA GLY A 89 -0.31 -12.22 1.08
C GLY A 89 0.94 -12.13 1.96
N GLU A 90 2.12 -12.33 1.38
CA GLU A 90 3.41 -12.25 2.09
C GLU A 90 4.16 -10.94 1.81
N TRP A 91 3.62 -10.07 0.94
CA TRP A 91 4.26 -8.79 0.69
C TRP A 91 4.21 -7.94 1.98
N PRO A 92 5.34 -7.40 2.43
CA PRO A 92 5.34 -6.59 3.65
C PRO A 92 4.50 -5.33 3.51
N CYS A 93 3.87 -4.94 4.60
CA CYS A 93 3.21 -3.64 4.73
C CYS A 93 3.91 -2.83 5.80
N VAL A 94 4.08 -1.54 5.55
CA VAL A 94 4.74 -0.63 6.48
C VAL A 94 3.77 0.49 6.84
N VAL A 95 3.60 0.72 8.13
CA VAL A 95 2.83 1.82 8.69
C VAL A 95 3.65 2.46 9.82
N PRO A 96 3.42 3.73 10.14
CA PRO A 96 4.05 4.31 11.33
C PRO A 96 3.68 3.52 12.58
N LEU A 97 4.61 3.42 13.52
CA LEU A 97 4.38 2.63 14.74
C LEU A 97 3.16 3.12 15.52
N SER A 98 2.94 4.43 15.59
CA SER A 98 1.77 4.99 16.25
C SER A 98 0.45 4.48 15.64
N VAL A 99 0.42 4.35 14.32
CA VAL A 99 -0.74 3.81 13.59
C VAL A 99 -0.92 2.32 13.92
N MET A 100 0.16 1.55 13.91
CA MET A 100 0.10 0.12 14.25
C MET A 100 -0.39 -0.10 15.68
N VAL A 101 0.04 0.73 16.62
CA VAL A 101 -0.42 0.63 18.01
C VAL A 101 -1.94 0.80 18.10
N GLU A 102 -2.49 1.77 17.40
CA GLU A 102 -3.94 1.99 17.37
C GLU A 102 -4.67 0.79 16.74
N LEU A 103 -4.16 0.29 15.61
CA LEU A 103 -4.75 -0.88 14.95
C LEU A 103 -4.72 -2.11 15.85
N LEU A 104 -3.64 -2.33 16.59
CA LEU A 104 -3.52 -3.44 17.51
C LEU A 104 -4.54 -3.34 18.64
N ARG A 105 -4.74 -2.14 19.18
CA ARG A 105 -5.77 -1.91 20.22
C ARG A 105 -7.16 -2.20 19.69
N ASP A 106 -7.46 -1.67 18.50
CA ASP A 106 -8.78 -1.85 17.87
C ASP A 106 -9.05 -3.33 17.58
N ALA A 107 -8.01 -4.10 17.29
CA ALA A 107 -8.12 -5.54 17.04
C ALA A 107 -8.13 -6.38 18.34
N GLY A 108 -7.97 -5.74 19.50
CA GLY A 108 -8.03 -6.45 20.79
C GLY A 108 -6.69 -6.98 21.32
N TYR A 109 -5.57 -6.58 20.73
CA TYR A 109 -4.23 -7.00 21.19
C TYR A 109 -3.75 -6.10 22.32
N GLN A 110 -4.40 -6.19 23.48
CA GLN A 110 -4.00 -5.43 24.66
C GLN A 110 -4.38 -6.20 25.92
N TYR A 111 -3.71 -5.85 26.99
CA TYR A 111 -4.03 -6.36 28.32
C TYR A 111 -4.65 -5.28 29.13
#